data_0c1b5dfa33ae392e623e09afc706f315
#
_entry.id   0c1b5dfa33ae392e623e09afc706f315
#
_cell.length_a   1.000
_cell.length_b   1.000
_cell.length_c   1.000
_cell.angle_alpha   90.00
_cell.angle_beta   90.00
_cell.angle_gamma   90.00
#
_symmetry.space_group_name_H-M   'P 1'
#
loop_
_entity.id
_entity.type
_entity.pdbx_description
1 polymer ?
#
loop_
_entity_poly.entity_id
_entity_poly.type
_entity_poly.pdbx_seq_one_letter_code
_entity_poly.pdbx_strand_id
1 'polypeptide(L)'
;MWPNIHVRNHSDDTAQNPEGLALMRQVLDKRFARWPELIPPPLLDDIAWHSGGDLRDFFRMLHELLVRADMSGDAIPPFEPETVQHMLAAFRNQLRMTLTEDLRTRMAIIRRDKQLSVLDDSDYSPTLRLLDSNLVMNYQNGEPWFDIHPLLLNDVSRMH
;
A
#
# COMPACT_ATOMS: atom_id res chain seq x y z
N MET A 1 0.81 -15.65 -5.90
CA MET A 1 0.87 -14.21 -5.57
C MET A 1 2.10 -13.61 -6.22
N TRP A 2 1.94 -12.53 -6.97
CA TRP A 2 3.06 -11.81 -7.57
C TRP A 2 3.73 -10.94 -6.50
N PRO A 3 5.06 -10.83 -6.48
CA PRO A 3 5.74 -9.95 -5.54
C PRO A 3 5.44 -8.48 -5.85
N ASN A 4 5.37 -7.68 -4.79
CA ASN A 4 5.15 -6.24 -4.89
C ASN A 4 6.43 -5.51 -5.32
N ILE A 5 6.28 -4.36 -5.96
CA ILE A 5 7.41 -3.49 -6.29
C ILE A 5 7.98 -2.91 -5.00
N HIS A 6 9.31 -2.87 -4.88
CA HIS A 6 10.01 -2.41 -3.67
C HIS A 6 9.97 -0.89 -3.53
N VAL A 7 8.83 -0.35 -3.13
CA VAL A 7 8.69 1.10 -2.84
C VAL A 7 9.21 1.50 -1.46
N ARG A 8 9.51 0.51 -0.60
CA ARG A 8 10.05 0.65 0.76
C ARG A 8 11.32 -0.15 0.94
N ASN A 9 12.12 0.21 1.94
CA ASN A 9 13.33 -0.52 2.31
C ASN A 9 13.02 -1.58 3.38
N HIS A 10 13.72 -2.71 3.31
CA HIS A 10 13.60 -3.79 4.29
C HIS A 10 14.05 -3.35 5.69
N SER A 11 15.16 -2.64 5.78
CA SER A 11 15.78 -2.20 7.05
C SER A 11 15.06 -1.02 7.70
N ASP A 12 14.39 -0.19 6.89
CA ASP A 12 13.58 0.94 7.32
C ASP A 12 12.29 0.98 6.51
N ASP A 13 11.23 0.42 7.08
CA ASP A 13 9.93 0.28 6.44
C ASP A 13 9.19 1.62 6.25
N THR A 14 9.72 2.70 6.83
CA THR A 14 9.21 4.06 6.65
C THR A 14 9.94 4.83 5.55
N ALA A 15 11.13 4.37 5.15
CA ALA A 15 11.93 5.00 4.12
C ALA A 15 11.46 4.62 2.71
N GLN A 16 11.36 5.62 1.84
CA GLN A 16 11.07 5.42 0.43
C GLN A 16 12.24 4.79 -0.30
N ASN A 17 11.95 3.89 -1.24
CA ASN A 17 12.92 3.37 -2.19
C ASN A 17 12.75 4.08 -3.55
N PRO A 18 13.69 4.96 -3.94
CA PRO A 18 13.57 5.74 -5.17
C PRO A 18 13.47 4.90 -6.45
N GLU A 19 14.17 3.76 -6.50
CA GLU A 19 14.14 2.86 -7.66
C GLU A 19 12.76 2.22 -7.83
N GLY A 20 12.16 1.78 -6.75
CA GLY A 20 10.81 1.22 -6.75
C GLY A 20 9.76 2.26 -7.14
N LEU A 21 9.87 3.48 -6.63
CA LEU A 21 8.98 4.59 -7.00
C LEU A 21 9.13 4.95 -8.49
N ALA A 22 10.36 4.99 -9.01
CA ALA A 22 10.61 5.22 -10.43
C ALA A 22 9.98 4.13 -11.31
N LEU A 23 10.02 2.88 -10.87
CA LEU A 23 9.38 1.77 -11.58
C LEU A 23 7.85 1.91 -11.59
N MET A 24 7.24 2.32 -10.48
CA MET A 24 5.80 2.61 -10.42
C MET A 24 5.39 3.72 -11.40
N ARG A 25 6.17 4.78 -11.50
CA ARG A 25 5.96 5.84 -12.49
C ARG A 25 6.05 5.30 -13.92
N GLN A 26 7.05 4.48 -14.24
CA GLN A 26 7.21 3.86 -15.56
C GLN A 26 6.03 2.97 -15.95
N VAL A 27 5.47 2.24 -14.98
CA VAL A 27 4.26 1.44 -15.22
C VAL A 27 3.08 2.33 -15.62
N LEU A 28 2.92 3.47 -14.95
CA LEU A 28 1.86 4.42 -15.29
C LEU A 28 2.13 5.13 -16.63
N ASP A 29 3.38 5.52 -16.91
CA ASP A 29 3.78 6.14 -18.17
C ASP A 29 3.37 5.31 -19.40
N LYS A 30 3.52 3.98 -19.30
CA LYS A 30 3.13 3.07 -20.38
C LYS A 30 1.63 2.97 -20.61
N ARG A 31 0.83 3.30 -19.61
CA ARG A 31 -0.63 3.22 -19.68
C ARG A 31 -1.27 4.57 -19.94
N PHE A 32 -0.70 5.62 -19.37
CA PHE A 32 -1.22 6.97 -19.43
C PHE A 32 -0.08 7.99 -19.30
N ALA A 33 0.61 8.29 -20.40
CA ALA A 33 1.77 9.19 -20.43
C ALA A 33 1.46 10.63 -19.99
N ARG A 34 0.20 11.05 -20.03
CA ARG A 34 -0.23 12.39 -19.61
C ARG A 34 -0.59 12.51 -18.14
N TRP A 35 -0.29 11.49 -17.34
CA TRP A 35 -0.57 11.52 -15.89
C TRP A 35 0.02 12.75 -15.15
N PRO A 36 1.20 13.32 -15.52
CA PRO A 36 1.73 14.49 -14.83
C PRO A 36 0.87 15.75 -14.96
N GLU A 37 0.00 15.80 -15.93
CA GLU A 37 -0.99 16.89 -16.09
C GLU A 37 -2.11 16.80 -15.03
N LEU A 38 -2.36 15.61 -14.48
CA LEU A 38 -3.39 15.35 -13.47
C LEU A 38 -2.84 15.27 -12.06
N ILE A 39 -1.70 14.58 -11.89
CA ILE A 39 -1.15 14.26 -10.58
C ILE A 39 0.30 14.76 -10.54
N PRO A 40 0.62 15.74 -9.68
CA PRO A 40 2.00 16.15 -9.47
C PRO A 40 2.88 14.95 -9.08
N PRO A 41 4.11 14.82 -9.63
CA PRO A 41 4.97 13.67 -9.36
C PRO A 41 5.19 13.32 -7.89
N PRO A 42 5.37 14.29 -6.95
CA PRO A 42 5.49 13.96 -5.53
C PRO A 42 4.23 13.31 -4.94
N LEU A 43 3.05 13.68 -5.42
CA LEU A 43 1.79 13.08 -4.98
C LEU A 43 1.61 11.67 -5.56
N LEU A 44 2.07 11.42 -6.78
CA LEU A 44 2.08 10.08 -7.34
C LEU A 44 3.00 9.15 -6.56
N ASP A 45 4.17 9.64 -6.13
CA ASP A 45 5.10 8.89 -5.30
C ASP A 45 4.47 8.55 -3.93
N ASP A 46 3.73 9.48 -3.35
CA ASP A 46 2.99 9.27 -2.10
C ASP A 46 1.94 8.15 -2.27
N ILE A 47 1.17 8.18 -3.35
CA ILE A 47 0.21 7.13 -3.68
C ILE A 47 0.92 5.77 -3.90
N ALA A 48 2.01 5.76 -4.66
CA ALA A 48 2.80 4.56 -4.94
C ALA A 48 3.37 3.96 -3.65
N TRP A 49 3.91 4.78 -2.76
CA TRP A 49 4.43 4.33 -1.47
C TRP A 49 3.32 3.73 -0.59
N HIS A 50 2.17 4.40 -0.50
CA HIS A 50 1.04 3.95 0.31
C HIS A 50 0.34 2.71 -0.28
N SER A 51 0.50 2.41 -1.57
CA SER A 51 0.04 1.15 -2.15
C SER A 51 0.90 -0.05 -1.74
N GLY A 52 2.06 0.19 -1.10
CA GLY A 52 3.04 -0.85 -0.78
C GLY A 52 3.69 -1.47 -2.01
N GLY A 53 3.59 -0.83 -3.18
CA GLY A 53 4.07 -1.36 -4.46
C GLY A 53 3.17 -2.45 -5.06
N ASP A 54 1.99 -2.66 -4.51
CA ASP A 54 0.96 -3.49 -5.11
C ASP A 54 0.29 -2.73 -6.26
N LEU A 55 0.41 -3.25 -7.48
CA LEU A 55 -0.12 -2.59 -8.67
C LEU A 55 -1.64 -2.51 -8.68
N ARG A 56 -2.34 -3.51 -8.13
CA ARG A 56 -3.80 -3.49 -8.06
C ARG A 56 -4.28 -2.37 -7.15
N ASP A 57 -3.71 -2.25 -5.95
CA ASP A 57 -4.05 -1.19 -5.02
C ASP A 57 -3.63 0.18 -5.53
N PHE A 58 -2.47 0.27 -6.17
CA PHE A 58 -2.03 1.51 -6.82
C PHE A 58 -3.05 2.01 -7.86
N PHE A 59 -3.48 1.14 -8.78
CA PHE A 59 -4.48 1.53 -9.77
C PHE A 59 -5.88 1.75 -9.17
N ARG A 60 -6.25 1.04 -8.11
CA ARG A 60 -7.49 1.31 -7.38
C ARG A 60 -7.48 2.68 -6.73
N MET A 61 -6.38 3.08 -6.10
CA MET A 61 -6.20 4.41 -5.52
C MET A 61 -6.29 5.50 -6.58
N LEU A 62 -5.64 5.33 -7.73
CA LEU A 62 -5.75 6.27 -8.84
C LEU A 62 -7.17 6.36 -9.40
N HIS A 63 -7.85 5.24 -9.55
CA HIS A 63 -9.24 5.21 -9.99
C HIS A 63 -10.17 5.93 -9.00
N GLU A 64 -10.02 5.66 -7.71
CA GLU A 64 -10.80 6.32 -6.65
C GLU A 64 -10.58 7.84 -6.65
N LEU A 65 -9.35 8.28 -6.87
CA LEU A 65 -9.01 9.70 -6.98
C LEU A 65 -9.75 10.36 -8.16
N LEU A 66 -9.76 9.70 -9.32
CA LEU A 66 -10.44 10.20 -10.52
C LEU A 66 -11.97 10.22 -10.35
N VAL A 67 -12.55 9.18 -9.74
CA VAL A 67 -14.00 9.11 -9.46
C VAL A 67 -14.43 10.21 -8.50
N ARG A 68 -13.65 10.47 -7.44
CA ARG A 68 -13.93 11.56 -6.52
C ARG A 68 -13.88 12.92 -7.18
N ALA A 69 -12.92 13.14 -8.07
CA ALA A 69 -12.80 14.36 -8.85
C ALA A 69 -14.04 14.59 -9.74
N ASP A 70 -14.52 13.55 -10.40
CA ASP A 70 -15.71 13.62 -11.27
C ASP A 70 -16.99 13.90 -10.47
N MET A 71 -17.15 13.25 -9.30
CA MET A 71 -18.35 13.37 -8.47
C MET A 71 -18.44 14.71 -7.72
N SER A 72 -17.33 15.25 -7.24
CA SER A 72 -17.34 16.48 -6.43
C SER A 72 -17.42 17.75 -7.27
N GLY A 73 -17.00 17.70 -8.52
CA GLY A 73 -16.92 18.88 -9.41
C GLY A 73 -15.88 19.92 -8.97
N ASP A 74 -15.35 19.79 -7.76
CA ASP A 74 -14.43 20.75 -7.14
C ASP A 74 -12.96 20.38 -7.28
N ALA A 75 -12.67 19.11 -7.58
CA ALA A 75 -11.30 18.62 -7.76
C ALA A 75 -10.89 18.70 -9.23
N ILE A 76 -10.55 19.90 -9.68
CA ILE A 76 -10.02 20.12 -11.03
C ILE A 76 -8.53 19.74 -11.05
N PRO A 77 -8.07 18.91 -12.00
CA PRO A 77 -6.65 18.64 -12.15
C PRO A 77 -5.82 19.90 -12.43
N PRO A 78 -4.57 19.98 -11.96
CA PRO A 78 -3.84 18.97 -11.18
C PRO A 78 -4.36 18.83 -9.75
N PHE A 79 -4.37 17.58 -9.24
CA PHE A 79 -4.89 17.31 -7.90
C PHE A 79 -4.05 17.93 -6.80
N GLU A 80 -4.73 18.44 -5.77
CA GLU A 80 -4.10 19.01 -4.59
C GLU A 80 -3.72 17.91 -3.56
N PRO A 81 -2.70 18.14 -2.71
CA PRO A 81 -2.31 17.19 -1.67
C PRO A 81 -3.46 16.75 -0.77
N GLU A 82 -4.37 17.65 -0.41
CA GLU A 82 -5.52 17.37 0.44
C GLU A 82 -6.47 16.33 -0.19
N THR A 83 -6.71 16.41 -1.49
CA THR A 83 -7.53 15.45 -2.22
C THR A 83 -6.93 14.04 -2.16
N VAL A 84 -5.61 13.94 -2.33
CA VAL A 84 -4.88 12.67 -2.20
C VAL A 84 -4.95 12.13 -0.78
N GLN A 85 -4.78 12.97 0.24
CA GLN A 85 -4.86 12.56 1.65
C GLN A 85 -6.27 12.07 2.03
N HIS A 86 -7.32 12.71 1.54
CA HIS A 86 -8.69 12.23 1.74
C HIS A 86 -8.94 10.87 1.10
N MET A 87 -8.44 10.65 -0.11
CA MET A 87 -8.52 9.35 -0.78
C MET A 87 -7.76 8.26 0.01
N LEU A 88 -6.53 8.53 0.45
CA LEU A 88 -5.72 7.60 1.24
C LEU A 88 -6.39 7.28 2.59
N ALA A 89 -6.99 8.28 3.24
CA ALA A 89 -7.74 8.07 4.50
C ALA A 89 -8.96 7.17 4.30
N ALA A 90 -9.70 7.35 3.21
CA ALA A 90 -10.84 6.49 2.87
C ALA A 90 -10.38 5.05 2.59
N PHE A 91 -9.30 4.87 1.85
CA PHE A 91 -8.73 3.56 1.56
C PHE A 91 -8.26 2.86 2.84
N ARG A 92 -7.55 3.57 3.73
CA ARG A 92 -7.17 3.07 5.05
C ARG A 92 -8.36 2.61 5.89
N ASN A 93 -9.45 3.39 5.90
CA ASN A 93 -10.65 3.03 6.64
C ASN A 93 -11.29 1.73 6.11
N GLN A 94 -11.27 1.50 4.81
CA GLN A 94 -11.72 0.23 4.22
C GLN A 94 -10.87 -0.95 4.71
N LEU A 95 -9.54 -0.82 4.72
CA LEU A 95 -8.65 -1.85 5.24
C LEU A 95 -8.91 -2.13 6.74
N ARG A 96 -9.13 -1.06 7.54
CA ARG A 96 -9.41 -1.19 8.98
C ARG A 96 -10.67 -1.98 9.28
N MET A 97 -11.68 -1.92 8.44
CA MET A 97 -12.95 -2.65 8.64
C MET A 97 -12.76 -4.17 8.66
N THR A 98 -11.69 -4.67 8.07
CA THR A 98 -11.37 -6.10 8.02
C THR A 98 -10.48 -6.57 9.18
N LEU A 99 -9.97 -5.65 10.01
CA LEU A 99 -9.03 -5.94 11.07
C LEU A 99 -9.74 -6.46 12.33
N THR A 100 -9.40 -7.68 12.71
CA THR A 100 -9.68 -8.23 14.04
C THR A 100 -8.45 -8.07 14.95
N GLU A 101 -8.63 -8.27 16.26
CA GLU A 101 -7.54 -8.21 17.22
C GLU A 101 -6.47 -9.29 16.95
N ASP A 102 -6.91 -10.49 16.59
CA ASP A 102 -6.01 -11.58 16.21
C ASP A 102 -5.17 -11.21 14.98
N LEU A 103 -5.78 -10.64 13.93
CA LEU A 103 -5.06 -10.20 12.75
C LEU A 103 -4.05 -9.08 13.06
N ARG A 104 -4.39 -8.15 13.95
CA ARG A 104 -3.47 -7.08 14.39
C ARG A 104 -2.25 -7.65 15.10
N THR A 105 -2.46 -8.60 16.01
CA THR A 105 -1.36 -9.27 16.73
C THR A 105 -0.42 -9.97 15.75
N ARG A 106 -0.95 -10.72 14.78
CA ARG A 106 -0.16 -11.38 13.74
C ARG A 106 0.61 -10.38 12.87
N MET A 107 -0.05 -9.29 12.47
CA MET A 107 0.58 -8.23 11.71
C MET A 107 1.75 -7.57 12.46
N ALA A 108 1.62 -7.38 13.78
CA ALA A 108 2.70 -6.85 14.62
C ALA A 108 3.95 -7.77 14.61
N ILE A 109 3.73 -9.08 14.68
CA ILE A 109 4.80 -10.09 14.58
C ILE A 109 5.46 -10.03 13.19
N ILE A 110 4.66 -10.04 12.12
CA ILE A 110 5.18 -9.96 10.74
C ILE A 110 5.99 -8.68 10.53
N ARG A 111 5.50 -7.54 11.03
CA ARG A 111 6.21 -6.26 10.93
C ARG A 111 7.56 -6.30 11.61
N ARG A 112 7.64 -6.92 12.81
CA ARG A 112 8.88 -7.06 13.56
C ARG A 112 9.87 -8.00 12.88
N ASP A 113 9.39 -9.18 12.47
CA ASP A 113 10.25 -10.29 12.03
C ASP A 113 10.46 -10.29 10.51
N LYS A 114 9.66 -9.52 9.76
CA LYS A 114 9.66 -9.46 8.28
C LYS A 114 9.44 -10.81 7.62
N GLN A 115 8.86 -11.75 8.34
CA GLN A 115 8.61 -13.13 7.90
C GLN A 115 7.16 -13.54 8.19
N LEU A 116 6.65 -14.44 7.35
CA LEU A 116 5.42 -15.17 7.65
C LEU A 116 5.79 -16.35 8.55
N SER A 117 5.61 -16.21 9.86
CA SER A 117 5.67 -17.36 10.74
C SER A 117 4.33 -18.07 10.74
N VAL A 118 4.28 -19.24 10.14
CA VAL A 118 3.20 -20.21 10.35
C VAL A 118 3.55 -20.96 11.62
N LEU A 119 2.94 -20.55 12.73
CA LEU A 119 3.25 -21.13 14.05
C LEU A 119 2.71 -22.56 14.22
N ASP A 120 1.71 -22.95 13.42
CA ASP A 120 1.11 -24.27 13.43
C ASP A 120 0.22 -24.46 12.18
N ASP A 121 -0.04 -25.69 11.75
CA ASP A 121 -0.94 -26.00 10.62
C ASP A 121 -2.36 -25.46 10.83
N SER A 122 -2.79 -25.30 12.08
CA SER A 122 -4.06 -24.66 12.45
C SER A 122 -4.08 -23.15 12.16
N ASP A 123 -2.91 -22.50 12.05
CA ASP A 123 -2.75 -21.07 11.86
C ASP A 123 -2.67 -20.64 10.37
N TYR A 124 -2.77 -21.59 9.46
CA TYR A 124 -2.65 -21.32 8.03
C TYR A 124 -3.77 -20.39 7.51
N SER A 125 -5.00 -20.57 7.98
CA SER A 125 -6.16 -19.79 7.52
C SER A 125 -6.07 -18.29 7.84
N PRO A 126 -5.72 -17.85 9.08
CA PRO A 126 -5.52 -16.42 9.36
C PRO A 126 -4.37 -15.79 8.58
N THR A 127 -3.28 -16.51 8.38
CA THR A 127 -2.13 -16.03 7.59
C THR A 127 -2.50 -15.85 6.12
N LEU A 128 -3.23 -16.79 5.53
CA LEU A 128 -3.77 -16.64 4.17
C LEU A 128 -4.71 -15.44 4.05
N ARG A 129 -5.56 -15.21 5.04
CA ARG A 129 -6.44 -14.02 5.06
C ARG A 129 -5.67 -12.71 4.99
N LEU A 130 -4.54 -12.61 5.69
CA LEU A 130 -3.69 -11.41 5.64
C LEU A 130 -3.14 -11.16 4.24
N LEU A 131 -2.74 -12.21 3.53
CA LEU A 131 -2.24 -12.13 2.17
C LEU A 131 -3.37 -11.85 1.15
N ASP A 132 -4.47 -12.59 1.25
CA ASP A 132 -5.61 -12.48 0.33
C ASP A 132 -6.33 -11.13 0.43
N SER A 133 -6.37 -10.55 1.64
CA SER A 133 -6.95 -9.24 1.90
C SER A 133 -5.97 -8.08 1.66
N ASN A 134 -4.78 -8.38 1.18
CA ASN A 134 -3.71 -7.40 0.92
C ASN A 134 -3.31 -6.58 2.16
N LEU A 135 -3.50 -7.14 3.37
CA LEU A 135 -3.09 -6.52 4.63
C LEU A 135 -1.59 -6.69 4.89
N VAL A 136 -0.99 -7.69 4.24
CA VAL A 136 0.44 -8.00 4.27
C VAL A 136 0.97 -8.02 2.85
N MET A 137 2.05 -7.31 2.64
CA MET A 137 2.78 -7.18 1.39
C MET A 137 3.87 -8.24 1.30
N ASN A 138 4.07 -8.78 0.10
CA ASN A 138 5.15 -9.72 -0.22
C ASN A 138 6.17 -9.03 -1.12
N TYR A 139 7.40 -8.91 -0.64
CA TYR A 139 8.51 -8.34 -1.38
C TYR A 139 9.53 -9.42 -1.70
N GLN A 140 10.00 -9.44 -2.95
CA GLN A 140 10.97 -10.42 -3.41
C GLN A 140 12.10 -9.72 -4.17
N ASN A 141 13.22 -9.53 -3.47
CA ASN A 141 14.46 -8.99 -4.04
C ASN A 141 15.63 -9.74 -3.38
N GLY A 142 15.95 -10.94 -3.89
CA GLY A 142 16.78 -11.90 -3.20
C GLY A 142 15.92 -12.81 -2.32
N GLU A 143 16.12 -12.80 -1.01
CA GLU A 143 15.25 -13.53 -0.10
C GLU A 143 13.89 -12.82 0.04
N PRO A 144 12.76 -13.57 0.00
CA PRO A 144 11.45 -12.98 0.18
C PRO A 144 11.29 -12.44 1.60
N TRP A 145 10.68 -11.28 1.72
CA TRP A 145 10.33 -10.69 3.00
C TRP A 145 8.92 -10.12 2.98
N PHE A 146 8.32 -9.99 4.15
CA PHE A 146 6.93 -9.58 4.32
C PHE A 146 6.83 -8.38 5.24
N ASP A 147 5.86 -7.52 4.97
CA ASP A 147 5.54 -6.43 5.86
C ASP A 147 4.05 -6.08 5.75
N ILE A 148 3.56 -5.32 6.71
CA ILE A 148 2.17 -4.88 6.71
C ILE A 148 1.93 -3.78 5.69
N HIS A 149 0.66 -3.64 5.27
CA HIS A 149 0.26 -2.59 4.35
C HIS A 149 0.65 -1.20 4.91
N PRO A 150 1.26 -0.29 4.11
CA PRO A 150 1.77 1.00 4.60
C PRO A 150 0.71 1.88 5.28
N LEU A 151 -0.52 1.84 4.81
CA LEU A 151 -1.63 2.59 5.43
C LEU A 151 -1.97 2.14 6.86
N LEU A 152 -1.52 0.94 7.27
CA LEU A 152 -1.79 0.36 8.58
C LEU A 152 -0.60 0.45 9.55
N LEU A 153 0.52 1.04 9.16
CA LEU A 153 1.73 1.15 9.99
C LEU A 153 1.43 1.77 11.37
N ASN A 154 0.60 2.82 11.41
CA ASN A 154 0.21 3.48 12.65
C ASN A 154 -0.81 2.68 13.48
N ASP A 155 -1.59 1.82 12.83
CA ASP A 155 -2.61 1.01 13.49
C ASP A 155 -2.01 -0.17 14.26
N VAL A 156 -0.89 -0.70 13.76
CA VAL A 156 -0.19 -1.84 14.35
C VAL A 156 0.86 -1.41 15.39
N SER A 157 1.45 -0.21 15.24
CA SER A 157 2.45 0.32 16.18
C SER A 157 1.90 0.71 17.55
N ARG A 158 0.59 0.85 17.67
CA ARG A 158 -0.09 1.26 18.92
C ARG A 158 -0.38 0.10 19.89
N MET A 159 0.03 -1.09 19.53
CA MET A 159 -0.20 -2.30 20.33
C MET A 159 1.08 -2.71 21.08
N HIS A 160 1.56 -1.82 21.93
CA HIS A 160 2.59 -2.15 22.94
C HIS A 160 1.94 -2.34 24.28
#